data_ae3780e7a67525b3c72e24b223f9e427
#
_entry.id   ae3780e7a67525b3c72e24b223f9e427
#
_cell.length_a   1.000
_cell.length_b   1.000
_cell.length_c   1.000
_cell.angle_alpha   90.00
_cell.angle_beta   90.00
_cell.angle_gamma   90.00
#
_symmetry.space_group_name_H-M   'P 1'
#
loop_
_entity.id
_entity.type
_entity.pdbx_description
1 polymer ?
#
loop_
_entity_poly.entity_id
_entity_poly.type
_entity_poly.pdbx_seq_one_letter_code
_entity_poly.pdbx_strand_id
1 'polypeptide(L)'
;QLNKKKSGYLDFYLDTETIPFASVDVSGADSKNFTTQSALFDRRIKGKHKVTVQWRGQDAKLKSVTIKEKYMPYVTDNVSQVYLVNKATGMVLDCNPDSKVISAAKYDSEKKSQLFCIENLTYHILRVRNIATNLHVMNNGDKVIVGKPGDDWRVHDPKYALFLTPTDDEGYYSLELSPEARIGLSSANSTEVVGNKGGQIKDLDKWKIVTVDEMKEP
;
A
#
# COMPACT_ATOMS: atom_id res chain seq x y z
N GLN A 1 -3.41 36.91 -22.19
CA GLN A 1 -2.10 36.46 -21.71
C GLN A 1 -2.26 35.01 -21.25
N LEU A 2 -1.74 34.05 -22.04
CA LEU A 2 -1.72 32.65 -21.71
C LEU A 2 -0.76 32.47 -20.54
N ASN A 3 -1.28 32.04 -19.37
CA ASN A 3 -0.47 31.61 -18.26
C ASN A 3 0.34 30.37 -18.69
N LYS A 4 1.62 30.55 -18.95
CA LYS A 4 2.54 29.44 -19.21
C LYS A 4 2.54 28.57 -17.95
N LYS A 5 2.14 27.31 -18.10
CA LYS A 5 2.32 26.31 -17.05
C LYS A 5 3.80 26.26 -16.71
N LYS A 6 4.16 26.59 -15.49
CA LYS A 6 5.53 26.45 -15.00
C LYS A 6 5.82 24.95 -14.88
N SER A 7 6.97 24.55 -15.37
CA SER A 7 7.44 23.17 -15.25
C SER A 7 8.71 23.14 -14.42
N GLY A 8 8.84 22.16 -13.55
CA GLY A 8 10.04 21.96 -12.75
C GLY A 8 9.89 20.85 -11.74
N TYR A 9 10.99 20.57 -11.10
CA TYR A 9 11.11 19.53 -10.10
C TYR A 9 11.75 20.08 -8.83
N LEU A 10 11.29 19.61 -7.68
CA LEU A 10 12.02 19.71 -6.42
C LEU A 10 12.71 18.37 -6.18
N ASP A 11 14.03 18.39 -6.26
CA ASP A 11 14.87 17.23 -6.03
C ASP A 11 15.38 17.24 -4.59
N PHE A 12 15.27 16.10 -3.92
CA PHE A 12 15.66 15.91 -2.52
C PHE A 12 16.87 14.98 -2.46
N TYR A 13 17.93 15.46 -1.83
CA TYR A 13 19.20 14.73 -1.65
C TYR A 13 19.46 14.45 -0.19
N LEU A 14 20.02 13.31 0.10
CA LEU A 14 20.39 12.91 1.46
C LEU A 14 21.90 13.07 1.64
N ASP A 15 22.28 13.75 2.70
CA ASP A 15 23.67 13.96 3.10
C ASP A 15 24.55 14.48 1.94
N THR A 16 25.46 13.66 1.44
CA THR A 16 26.39 13.98 0.34
C THR A 16 26.02 13.30 -0.98
N GLU A 17 24.82 12.70 -1.08
CA GLU A 17 24.42 12.01 -2.29
C GLU A 17 24.27 12.97 -3.47
N THR A 18 24.63 12.48 -4.66
CA THR A 18 24.54 13.23 -5.91
C THR A 18 23.30 12.83 -6.74
N ILE A 19 22.63 11.75 -6.35
CA ILE A 19 21.39 11.28 -6.94
C ILE A 19 20.26 11.62 -5.99
N PRO A 20 19.20 12.29 -6.43
CA PRO A 20 18.07 12.62 -5.56
C PRO A 20 17.37 11.34 -5.11
N PHE A 21 17.05 11.25 -3.83
CA PHE A 21 16.25 10.14 -3.31
C PHE A 21 14.74 10.33 -3.55
N ALA A 22 14.33 11.55 -3.89
CA ALA A 22 12.97 11.86 -4.31
C ALA A 22 12.99 13.07 -5.25
N SER A 23 12.07 13.07 -6.22
CA SER A 23 11.80 14.21 -7.09
C SER A 23 10.30 14.46 -7.14
N VAL A 24 9.88 15.69 -6.84
CA VAL A 24 8.49 16.11 -6.91
C VAL A 24 8.28 16.94 -8.16
N ASP A 25 7.43 16.47 -9.06
CA ASP A 25 7.00 17.26 -10.21
C ASP A 25 6.03 18.34 -9.76
N VAL A 26 6.40 19.59 -9.99
CA VAL A 26 5.57 20.76 -9.69
C VAL A 26 4.96 21.39 -10.94
N SER A 27 4.99 20.67 -12.05
CA SER A 27 4.35 21.08 -13.29
C SER A 27 2.86 21.26 -13.08
N GLY A 28 2.35 22.42 -13.46
CA GLY A 28 0.92 22.75 -13.30
C GLY A 28 0.55 23.42 -11.97
N ALA A 29 1.53 23.75 -11.11
CA ALA A 29 1.27 24.60 -9.96
C ALA A 29 0.71 25.96 -10.42
N ASP A 30 -0.38 26.39 -9.77
CA ASP A 30 -0.97 27.70 -10.05
C ASP A 30 -0.04 28.81 -9.55
N SER A 31 0.22 29.81 -10.38
CA SER A 31 1.05 30.96 -10.00
C SER A 31 0.41 31.87 -8.95
N LYS A 32 -0.88 31.72 -8.69
CA LYS A 32 -1.64 32.55 -7.75
C LYS A 32 -1.83 31.89 -6.39
N ASN A 33 -1.87 30.58 -6.34
CA ASN A 33 -2.14 29.82 -5.13
C ASN A 33 -1.03 28.80 -4.85
N PHE A 34 -0.74 28.55 -3.58
CA PHE A 34 0.11 27.43 -3.20
C PHE A 34 -0.66 26.13 -3.31
N THR A 35 -0.12 25.19 -4.06
CA THR A 35 -0.65 23.81 -4.17
C THR A 35 0.26 22.84 -3.43
N THR A 36 -0.32 21.82 -2.84
CA THR A 36 0.44 20.74 -2.21
C THR A 36 0.77 19.70 -3.27
N GLN A 37 2.05 19.37 -3.38
CA GLN A 37 2.54 18.27 -4.19
C GLN A 37 3.26 17.29 -3.27
N SER A 38 3.19 16.01 -3.58
CA SER A 38 3.82 14.95 -2.80
C SER A 38 4.56 13.95 -3.68
N ALA A 39 5.64 13.39 -3.16
CA ALA A 39 6.30 12.23 -3.73
C ALA A 39 6.61 11.25 -2.62
N LEU A 40 6.59 9.97 -2.97
CA LEU A 40 7.10 8.91 -2.13
C LEU A 40 8.55 8.64 -2.51
N PHE A 41 9.39 8.39 -1.52
CA PHE A 41 10.71 7.84 -1.77
C PHE A 41 10.73 6.38 -1.36
N ASP A 42 11.39 5.60 -2.17
CA ASP A 42 11.35 4.13 -2.16
C ASP A 42 12.35 3.47 -1.21
N ARG A 43 13.04 4.25 -0.39
CA ARG A 43 14.00 3.71 0.57
C ARG A 43 13.72 4.18 1.99
N ARG A 44 14.04 3.32 2.92
CA ARG A 44 13.97 3.63 4.35
C ARG A 44 15.16 4.49 4.78
N ILE A 45 14.86 5.65 5.35
CA ILE A 45 15.84 6.55 5.93
C ILE A 45 15.76 6.43 7.45
N LYS A 46 16.85 6.05 8.12
CA LYS A 46 16.92 5.92 9.58
C LYS A 46 18.00 6.85 10.12
N GLY A 47 17.72 7.49 11.26
CA GLY A 47 18.67 8.33 11.96
C GLY A 47 18.54 9.80 11.57
N LYS A 48 19.57 10.57 11.92
CA LYS A 48 19.64 12.01 11.60
C LYS A 48 20.38 12.21 10.28
N HIS A 49 19.75 12.89 9.37
CA HIS A 49 20.28 13.17 8.05
C HIS A 49 20.13 14.64 7.70
N LYS A 50 21.02 15.12 6.85
CA LYS A 50 20.88 16.41 6.19
C LYS A 50 20.09 16.22 4.91
N VAL A 51 18.95 16.89 4.76
CA VAL A 51 18.21 16.92 3.51
C VAL A 51 18.50 18.21 2.77
N THR A 52 19.05 18.09 1.57
CA THR A 52 19.22 19.21 0.66
C THR A 52 18.10 19.21 -0.37
N VAL A 53 17.41 20.34 -0.51
CA VAL A 53 16.34 20.52 -1.49
C VAL A 53 16.86 21.42 -2.60
N GLN A 54 16.82 20.91 -3.81
CA GLN A 54 17.27 21.64 -5.00
C GLN A 54 16.12 21.86 -5.97
N TRP A 55 15.98 23.07 -6.42
CA TRP A 55 15.04 23.42 -7.48
C TRP A 55 15.66 23.20 -8.85
N ARG A 56 14.94 22.56 -9.74
CA ARG A 56 15.33 22.35 -11.12
C ARG A 56 14.17 22.73 -12.04
N GLY A 57 14.29 23.84 -12.74
CA GLY A 57 13.26 24.35 -13.66
C GLY A 57 13.08 25.86 -13.58
N GLN A 58 11.89 26.33 -13.95
CA GLN A 58 11.53 27.75 -13.91
C GLN A 58 11.21 28.21 -12.49
N ASP A 59 11.31 29.50 -12.21
CA ASP A 59 11.08 30.09 -10.89
C ASP A 59 9.78 29.63 -10.24
N ALA A 60 9.89 29.15 -9.02
CA ALA A 60 8.77 28.81 -8.16
C ALA A 60 9.01 29.31 -6.73
N LYS A 61 7.94 29.47 -5.98
CA LYS A 61 7.98 29.80 -4.56
C LYS A 61 7.65 28.56 -3.76
N LEU A 62 8.56 28.18 -2.88
CA LEU A 62 8.36 27.11 -1.92
C LEU A 62 7.86 27.71 -0.59
N LYS A 63 6.70 27.29 -0.11
CA LYS A 63 6.14 27.76 1.16
C LYS A 63 6.65 26.91 2.32
N SER A 64 6.60 25.59 2.16
CA SER A 64 7.04 24.63 3.17
C SER A 64 7.35 23.30 2.55
N VAL A 65 8.22 22.55 3.21
CA VAL A 65 8.46 21.12 2.97
C VAL A 65 8.09 20.38 4.24
N THR A 66 7.26 19.37 4.10
CA THR A 66 6.95 18.47 5.21
C THR A 66 7.39 17.07 4.81
N ILE A 67 8.33 16.52 5.57
CA ILE A 67 8.75 15.13 5.43
C ILE A 67 7.99 14.36 6.50
N LYS A 68 7.10 13.49 6.09
CA LYS A 68 6.38 12.59 6.98
C LYS A 68 6.96 11.20 6.81
N GLU A 69 7.33 10.57 7.90
CA GLU A 69 7.54 9.12 7.87
C GLU A 69 6.17 8.48 7.60
N LYS A 70 6.06 7.82 6.46
CA LYS A 70 4.94 6.95 6.24
C LYS A 70 5.33 5.61 6.84
N TYR A 71 4.94 5.40 8.08
CA TYR A 71 5.18 4.15 8.76
C TYR A 71 4.55 3.01 7.97
N MET A 72 5.39 2.18 7.40
CA MET A 72 5.02 0.93 6.79
C MET A 72 5.63 -0.20 7.65
N PRO A 73 4.97 -0.58 8.76
CA PRO A 73 5.54 -1.47 9.78
C PRO A 73 5.95 -2.83 9.25
N TYR A 74 5.45 -3.19 8.08
CA TYR A 74 5.58 -4.50 7.46
C TYR A 74 6.62 -4.59 6.33
N VAL A 75 7.30 -3.51 5.99
CA VAL A 75 8.24 -3.49 4.83
C VAL A 75 9.61 -4.07 5.17
N THR A 76 9.95 -4.25 6.42
CA THR A 76 11.32 -4.58 6.83
C THR A 76 11.51 -5.96 7.40
N ASP A 77 10.50 -6.49 8.05
CA ASP A 77 10.55 -7.81 8.67
C ASP A 77 9.25 -8.54 8.33
N ASN A 78 9.32 -9.84 8.16
CA ASN A 78 8.12 -10.64 8.02
C ASN A 78 7.20 -10.37 9.22
N VAL A 79 6.09 -9.67 8.98
CA VAL A 79 5.15 -9.36 10.06
C VAL A 79 4.16 -10.48 10.14
N SER A 80 4.23 -11.23 11.23
CA SER A 80 3.29 -12.29 11.54
C SER A 80 2.11 -11.74 12.33
N GLN A 81 0.92 -12.27 12.05
CA GLN A 81 -0.29 -12.04 12.82
C GLN A 81 -0.83 -10.60 12.75
N VAL A 82 -1.24 -10.25 11.56
CA VAL A 82 -1.98 -9.01 11.30
C VAL A 82 -3.40 -9.31 10.83
N TYR A 83 -4.29 -8.38 11.07
CA TYR A 83 -5.61 -8.31 10.47
C TYR A 83 -5.60 -7.29 9.32
N LEU A 84 -6.36 -7.59 8.27
CA LEU A 84 -6.58 -6.67 7.16
C LEU A 84 -8.02 -6.17 7.25
N VAL A 85 -8.19 -4.92 7.71
CA VAL A 85 -9.48 -4.33 8.06
C VAL A 85 -9.96 -3.42 6.94
N ASN A 86 -11.14 -3.68 6.41
CA ASN A 86 -11.73 -2.88 5.33
C ASN A 86 -12.24 -1.54 5.84
N LYS A 87 -11.94 -0.45 5.13
CA LYS A 87 -12.32 0.90 5.52
C LYS A 87 -13.83 1.12 5.52
N ALA A 88 -14.52 0.66 4.49
CA ALA A 88 -15.95 0.93 4.33
C ALA A 88 -16.83 0.20 5.34
N THR A 89 -16.42 -1.00 5.77
CA THR A 89 -17.27 -1.89 6.55
C THR A 89 -16.74 -2.22 7.94
N GLY A 90 -15.45 -1.99 8.20
CA GLY A 90 -14.78 -2.46 9.42
C GLY A 90 -14.62 -3.99 9.50
N MET A 91 -15.06 -4.73 8.48
CA MET A 91 -14.84 -6.17 8.42
C MET A 91 -13.39 -6.50 8.16
N VAL A 92 -12.94 -7.66 8.62
CA VAL A 92 -11.60 -8.20 8.38
C VAL A 92 -11.61 -9.25 7.28
N LEU A 93 -10.50 -9.41 6.58
CA LEU A 93 -10.32 -10.54 5.68
C LEU A 93 -10.36 -11.84 6.46
N ASP A 94 -11.06 -12.82 5.91
CA ASP A 94 -11.21 -14.16 6.46
C ASP A 94 -11.01 -15.21 5.36
N CYS A 95 -10.27 -16.26 5.67
CA CYS A 95 -10.00 -17.35 4.76
C CYS A 95 -10.79 -18.59 5.18
N ASN A 96 -11.73 -19.03 4.36
CA ASN A 96 -12.36 -20.31 4.58
C ASN A 96 -11.34 -21.45 4.32
N PRO A 97 -10.95 -22.25 5.34
CA PRO A 97 -9.90 -23.25 5.18
C PRO A 97 -10.25 -24.39 4.22
N ASP A 98 -11.54 -24.71 4.08
CA ASP A 98 -12.02 -25.79 3.23
C ASP A 98 -12.11 -25.37 1.78
N SER A 99 -12.83 -24.29 1.51
CA SER A 99 -13.03 -23.75 0.14
C SER A 99 -11.84 -22.97 -0.38
N LYS A 100 -10.92 -22.54 0.50
CA LYS A 100 -9.76 -21.68 0.19
C LYS A 100 -10.12 -20.30 -0.38
N VAL A 101 -11.38 -19.90 -0.25
CA VAL A 101 -11.87 -18.60 -0.71
C VAL A 101 -11.64 -17.56 0.39
N ILE A 102 -11.20 -16.38 -0.04
CA ILE A 102 -11.11 -15.20 0.81
C ILE A 102 -12.45 -14.48 0.80
N SER A 103 -12.92 -14.15 1.98
CA SER A 103 -14.12 -13.34 2.22
C SER A 103 -13.83 -12.26 3.26
N ALA A 104 -14.78 -11.41 3.54
CA ALA A 104 -14.74 -10.51 4.69
C ALA A 104 -15.73 -10.97 5.75
N ALA A 105 -15.36 -10.82 7.02
CA ALA A 105 -16.18 -11.20 8.15
C ALA A 105 -16.03 -10.20 9.31
N LYS A 106 -16.94 -10.26 10.28
CA LYS A 106 -16.73 -9.56 11.54
C LYS A 106 -15.49 -10.12 12.23
N TYR A 107 -14.77 -9.23 12.90
CA TYR A 107 -13.61 -9.61 13.70
C TYR A 107 -13.99 -10.64 14.78
N ASP A 108 -13.16 -11.66 14.90
CA ASP A 108 -13.28 -12.71 15.91
C ASP A 108 -11.87 -13.12 16.35
N SER A 109 -11.50 -12.81 17.60
CA SER A 109 -10.16 -13.06 18.14
C SER A 109 -9.74 -14.52 18.15
N GLU A 110 -10.71 -15.45 18.14
CA GLU A 110 -10.45 -16.90 18.19
C GLU A 110 -10.16 -17.50 16.80
N LYS A 111 -10.46 -16.72 15.73
CA LYS A 111 -10.32 -17.22 14.35
C LYS A 111 -8.93 -16.96 13.77
N LYS A 112 -8.09 -17.99 13.74
CA LYS A 112 -6.81 -17.96 13.04
C LYS A 112 -6.93 -17.75 11.52
N SER A 113 -8.09 -18.04 10.95
CA SER A 113 -8.39 -17.77 9.52
C SER A 113 -8.42 -16.28 9.16
N GLN A 114 -8.57 -15.42 10.15
CA GLN A 114 -8.52 -13.96 9.99
C GLN A 114 -7.11 -13.37 10.16
N LEU A 115 -6.16 -14.20 10.58
CA LEU A 115 -4.77 -13.79 10.78
C LEU A 115 -3.94 -14.04 9.54
N PHE A 116 -3.14 -13.05 9.18
CA PHE A 116 -2.25 -13.10 8.03
C PHE A 116 -0.82 -12.75 8.44
N CYS A 117 0.13 -13.25 7.67
CA CYS A 117 1.53 -12.86 7.71
C CYS A 117 1.85 -12.12 6.42
N ILE A 118 2.48 -10.96 6.53
CA ILE A 118 2.98 -10.22 5.37
C ILE A 118 4.46 -10.52 5.24
N GLU A 119 4.85 -11.11 4.12
CA GLU A 119 6.19 -11.54 3.81
C GLU A 119 6.79 -10.61 2.75
N ASN A 120 7.93 -10.01 3.05
CA ASN A 120 8.63 -9.17 2.10
C ASN A 120 9.55 -10.04 1.21
N LEU A 121 9.33 -10.00 -0.09
CA LEU A 121 10.16 -10.71 -1.07
C LEU A 121 11.25 -9.82 -1.66
N THR A 122 10.88 -8.58 -1.99
CA THR A 122 11.77 -7.55 -2.55
C THR A 122 11.18 -6.17 -2.23
N TYR A 123 11.86 -5.11 -2.63
CA TYR A 123 11.53 -3.71 -2.31
C TYR A 123 10.07 -3.28 -2.48
N HIS A 124 9.29 -3.93 -3.33
CA HIS A 124 7.90 -3.54 -3.62
C HIS A 124 6.96 -4.73 -3.75
N ILE A 125 7.48 -5.95 -3.61
CA ILE A 125 6.69 -7.15 -3.80
C ILE A 125 6.55 -7.85 -2.47
N LEU A 126 5.31 -7.96 -2.03
CA LEU A 126 4.94 -8.67 -0.83
C LEU A 126 4.22 -9.97 -1.19
N ARG A 127 4.15 -10.87 -0.23
CA ARG A 127 3.21 -11.98 -0.21
C ARG A 127 2.41 -11.92 1.07
N VAL A 128 1.16 -12.31 1.00
CA VAL A 128 0.30 -12.40 2.17
C VAL A 128 -0.08 -13.85 2.35
N ARG A 129 0.32 -14.42 3.49
CA ARG A 129 0.05 -15.81 3.85
C ARG A 129 -0.98 -15.87 4.95
N ASN A 130 -2.01 -16.65 4.77
CA ASN A 130 -3.00 -16.91 5.82
C ASN A 130 -2.44 -17.88 6.87
N ILE A 131 -2.58 -17.57 8.15
CA ILE A 131 -1.99 -18.34 9.25
C ILE A 131 -2.67 -19.70 9.43
N ALA A 132 -4.00 -19.79 9.28
CA ALA A 132 -4.73 -21.04 9.49
C ALA A 132 -4.44 -22.08 8.41
N THR A 133 -4.32 -21.65 7.15
CA THR A 133 -4.13 -22.56 6.02
C THR A 133 -2.67 -22.73 5.62
N ASN A 134 -1.80 -21.83 6.04
CA ASN A 134 -0.40 -21.71 5.58
C ASN A 134 -0.27 -21.55 4.05
N LEU A 135 -1.31 -21.00 3.40
CA LEU A 135 -1.37 -20.72 1.97
C LEU A 135 -1.32 -19.22 1.70
N HIS A 136 -0.87 -18.84 0.51
CA HIS A 136 -0.72 -17.44 0.12
C HIS A 136 -1.93 -16.92 -0.65
N VAL A 137 -2.28 -15.68 -0.38
CA VAL A 137 -3.35 -14.98 -1.11
C VAL A 137 -2.96 -14.81 -2.57
N MET A 138 -3.87 -15.12 -3.47
CA MET A 138 -3.65 -15.02 -4.90
C MET A 138 -4.91 -14.61 -5.64
N ASN A 139 -4.71 -14.02 -6.81
CA ASN A 139 -5.78 -13.78 -7.77
C ASN A 139 -6.01 -15.02 -8.64
N ASN A 140 -7.25 -15.47 -8.71
CA ASN A 140 -7.68 -16.54 -9.59
C ASN A 140 -8.85 -16.07 -10.49
N GLY A 141 -8.54 -15.12 -11.38
CA GLY A 141 -9.55 -14.47 -12.20
C GLY A 141 -10.36 -13.46 -11.40
N ASP A 142 -11.66 -13.73 -11.22
CA ASP A 142 -12.54 -12.80 -10.50
C ASP A 142 -12.57 -13.05 -8.98
N LYS A 143 -11.90 -14.09 -8.50
CA LYS A 143 -11.91 -14.49 -7.10
C LYS A 143 -10.54 -14.30 -6.46
N VAL A 144 -10.57 -13.86 -5.22
CA VAL A 144 -9.40 -13.88 -4.35
C VAL A 144 -9.45 -15.16 -3.53
N ILE A 145 -8.42 -15.97 -3.65
CA ILE A 145 -8.30 -17.26 -2.97
C ILE A 145 -6.93 -17.38 -2.29
N VAL A 146 -6.72 -18.47 -1.57
CA VAL A 146 -5.37 -18.85 -1.12
C VAL A 146 -4.88 -20.08 -1.87
N GLY A 147 -3.59 -20.12 -2.16
CA GLY A 147 -2.93 -21.23 -2.85
C GLY A 147 -1.46 -21.38 -2.44
N LYS A 148 -0.84 -22.46 -2.91
CA LYS A 148 0.58 -22.70 -2.72
C LYS A 148 1.34 -22.10 -3.90
N PRO A 149 2.25 -21.12 -3.68
CA PRO A 149 3.14 -20.67 -4.76
C PRO A 149 4.04 -21.82 -5.20
N GLY A 150 4.46 -21.79 -6.46
CA GLY A 150 5.43 -22.77 -6.97
C GLY A 150 6.72 -22.77 -6.15
N ASP A 151 7.42 -23.89 -6.15
CA ASP A 151 8.60 -24.12 -5.30
C ASP A 151 9.81 -23.24 -5.68
N ASP A 152 9.77 -22.62 -6.86
CA ASP A 152 10.82 -21.69 -7.28
C ASP A 152 10.50 -20.28 -6.83
N TRP A 153 11.01 -19.91 -5.65
CA TRP A 153 10.94 -18.54 -5.12
C TRP A 153 11.58 -17.48 -6.05
N ARG A 154 12.40 -17.89 -7.00
CA ARG A 154 13.06 -17.02 -7.98
C ARG A 154 12.16 -16.66 -9.15
N VAL A 155 11.19 -17.48 -9.44
CA VAL A 155 10.14 -17.18 -10.41
C VAL A 155 9.03 -16.49 -9.64
N HIS A 156 9.01 -15.18 -9.69
CA HIS A 156 7.92 -14.39 -9.13
C HIS A 156 6.63 -14.76 -9.87
N ASP A 157 5.88 -15.73 -9.32
CA ASP A 157 4.54 -15.97 -9.84
C ASP A 157 3.71 -14.73 -9.55
N PRO A 158 3.38 -13.92 -10.58
CA PRO A 158 2.70 -12.63 -10.39
C PRO A 158 1.35 -12.79 -9.71
N LYS A 159 0.77 -13.99 -9.71
CA LYS A 159 -0.51 -14.27 -9.04
C LYS A 159 -0.44 -14.12 -7.52
N TYR A 160 0.76 -14.29 -6.94
CA TYR A 160 0.98 -14.15 -5.49
C TYR A 160 1.67 -12.86 -5.10
N ALA A 161 2.08 -12.06 -6.08
CA ALA A 161 2.66 -10.76 -5.82
C ALA A 161 1.59 -9.79 -5.34
N LEU A 162 1.81 -9.20 -4.18
CA LEU A 162 0.97 -8.16 -3.63
C LEU A 162 1.75 -6.85 -3.58
N PHE A 163 1.12 -5.81 -4.06
CA PHE A 163 1.60 -4.44 -3.97
C PHE A 163 0.72 -3.67 -2.99
N LEU A 164 1.37 -2.87 -2.15
CA LEU A 164 0.68 -1.97 -1.24
C LEU A 164 0.79 -0.55 -1.78
N THR A 165 -0.32 -0.03 -2.27
CA THR A 165 -0.40 1.34 -2.74
C THR A 165 -1.02 2.20 -1.64
N PRO A 166 -0.29 3.20 -1.12
CA PRO A 166 -0.85 4.13 -0.16
C PRO A 166 -2.04 4.89 -0.75
N THR A 167 -3.07 5.09 0.07
CA THR A 167 -4.24 5.88 -0.31
C THR A 167 -4.16 7.30 0.27
N ASP A 168 -5.09 8.18 -0.11
CA ASP A 168 -5.21 9.53 0.45
C ASP A 168 -5.62 9.51 1.92
N ASP A 169 -6.18 8.39 2.39
CA ASP A 169 -6.55 8.21 3.78
C ASP A 169 -5.38 7.68 4.59
N GLU A 170 -5.02 8.37 5.66
CA GLU A 170 -3.90 7.99 6.53
C GLU A 170 -4.10 6.58 7.12
N GLY A 171 -3.07 5.75 6.95
CA GLY A 171 -3.05 4.37 7.45
C GLY A 171 -3.82 3.34 6.63
N TYR A 172 -4.42 3.75 5.50
CA TYR A 172 -5.11 2.84 4.59
C TYR A 172 -4.33 2.62 3.29
N TYR A 173 -4.43 1.42 2.77
CA TYR A 173 -3.74 0.94 1.58
C TYR A 173 -4.70 0.28 0.60
N SER A 174 -4.42 0.42 -0.68
CA SER A 174 -4.95 -0.47 -1.70
C SER A 174 -4.05 -1.70 -1.79
N LEU A 175 -4.64 -2.88 -1.73
CA LEU A 175 -3.96 -4.16 -1.85
C LEU A 175 -4.10 -4.63 -3.30
N GLU A 176 -3.01 -4.61 -4.07
CA GLU A 176 -3.04 -4.95 -5.48
C GLU A 176 -2.31 -6.28 -5.73
N LEU A 177 -3.05 -7.31 -6.14
CA LEU A 177 -2.50 -8.62 -6.51
C LEU A 177 -1.86 -8.62 -7.91
N SER A 178 -2.16 -7.62 -8.70
CA SER A 178 -1.50 -7.31 -9.96
C SER A 178 -1.72 -5.83 -10.25
N PRO A 179 -1.03 -5.23 -11.22
CA PRO A 179 -1.25 -3.82 -11.57
C PRO A 179 -2.71 -3.46 -11.91
N GLU A 180 -3.55 -4.47 -12.14
CA GLU A 180 -4.92 -4.28 -12.59
C GLU A 180 -5.99 -4.81 -11.61
N ALA A 181 -5.61 -5.59 -10.58
CA ALA A 181 -6.57 -6.23 -9.69
C ALA A 181 -6.35 -5.82 -8.23
N ARG A 182 -7.25 -4.99 -7.72
CA ARG A 182 -7.28 -4.58 -6.30
C ARG A 182 -8.17 -5.51 -5.51
N ILE A 183 -7.72 -5.90 -4.35
CA ILE A 183 -8.55 -6.64 -3.40
C ILE A 183 -9.56 -5.66 -2.79
N GLY A 184 -10.83 -5.91 -3.01
CA GLY A 184 -11.91 -5.08 -2.48
C GLY A 184 -13.15 -5.88 -2.20
N LEU A 185 -14.14 -5.24 -1.56
CA LEU A 185 -15.47 -5.81 -1.40
C LEU A 185 -16.32 -5.55 -2.64
N SER A 186 -17.14 -6.50 -3.02
CA SER A 186 -18.07 -6.34 -4.15
C SER A 186 -19.12 -5.25 -3.88
N SER A 187 -19.52 -5.06 -2.62
CA SER A 187 -20.36 -3.96 -2.15
C SER A 187 -20.25 -3.77 -0.64
N ALA A 188 -20.77 -2.66 -0.11
CA ALA A 188 -20.76 -2.36 1.33
C ALA A 188 -21.57 -3.35 2.18
N ASN A 189 -22.52 -4.04 1.58
CA ASN A 189 -23.36 -5.04 2.26
C ASN A 189 -22.91 -6.48 1.97
N SER A 190 -21.80 -6.66 1.27
CA SER A 190 -21.27 -7.96 0.87
C SER A 190 -20.10 -8.40 1.72
N THR A 191 -20.02 -9.69 1.95
CA THR A 191 -18.81 -10.34 2.49
C THR A 191 -17.89 -10.86 1.38
N GLU A 192 -18.31 -10.73 0.12
CA GLU A 192 -17.56 -11.21 -1.03
C GLU A 192 -16.37 -10.30 -1.32
N VAL A 193 -15.20 -10.90 -1.35
CA VAL A 193 -13.94 -10.25 -1.74
C VAL A 193 -13.64 -10.57 -3.20
N VAL A 194 -13.43 -9.52 -3.97
CA VAL A 194 -13.21 -9.60 -5.42
C VAL A 194 -11.93 -8.88 -5.83
N GLY A 195 -11.40 -9.22 -6.99
CA GLY A 195 -10.33 -8.48 -7.64
C GLY A 195 -10.92 -7.36 -8.52
N ASN A 196 -11.03 -6.16 -8.01
CA ASN A 196 -11.53 -5.00 -8.76
C ASN A 196 -10.52 -4.53 -9.79
N LYS A 197 -10.95 -4.41 -11.05
CA LYS A 197 -10.08 -3.99 -12.16
C LYS A 197 -10.28 -2.52 -12.48
N GLY A 198 -9.18 -1.77 -12.47
CA GLY A 198 -9.16 -0.38 -12.93
C GLY A 198 -9.96 0.62 -12.09
N GLY A 199 -10.02 1.86 -12.56
CA GLY A 199 -10.81 2.92 -11.96
C GLY A 199 -10.24 3.53 -10.68
N GLN A 200 -11.02 4.42 -10.08
CA GLN A 200 -10.67 5.13 -8.86
C GLN A 200 -10.74 4.20 -7.64
N ILE A 201 -9.78 4.34 -6.71
CA ILE A 201 -9.78 3.58 -5.45
C ILE A 201 -10.93 4.06 -4.57
N LYS A 202 -11.86 3.16 -4.25
CA LYS A 202 -13.01 3.42 -3.40
C LYS A 202 -12.73 2.94 -1.96
N ASP A 203 -13.53 3.34 -0.98
CA ASP A 203 -13.39 2.87 0.40
C ASP A 203 -13.53 1.35 0.55
N LEU A 204 -14.24 0.69 -0.37
CA LEU A 204 -14.34 -0.77 -0.46
C LEU A 204 -13.01 -1.44 -0.83
N ASP A 205 -12.09 -0.70 -1.46
CA ASP A 205 -10.78 -1.17 -1.92
C ASP A 205 -9.65 -0.80 -0.94
N LYS A 206 -9.99 -0.12 0.17
CA LYS A 206 -9.02 0.38 1.14
C LYS A 206 -8.98 -0.50 2.38
N TRP A 207 -7.77 -0.87 2.78
CA TRP A 207 -7.51 -1.77 3.89
C TRP A 207 -6.52 -1.15 4.87
N LYS A 208 -6.77 -1.32 6.14
CA LYS A 208 -5.83 -1.01 7.22
C LYS A 208 -5.17 -2.32 7.67
N ILE A 209 -3.85 -2.28 7.85
CA ILE A 209 -3.09 -3.38 8.43
C ILE A 209 -3.01 -3.12 9.93
N VAL A 210 -3.55 -4.02 10.72
CA VAL A 210 -3.68 -3.88 12.16
C VAL A 210 -3.01 -5.08 12.82
N THR A 211 -2.10 -4.85 13.75
CA THR A 211 -1.47 -5.91 14.54
C THR A 211 -2.46 -6.50 15.54
N VAL A 212 -2.12 -7.69 16.07
CA VAL A 212 -2.96 -8.35 17.09
C VAL A 212 -3.13 -7.48 18.33
N ASP A 213 -2.08 -6.77 18.72
CA ASP A 213 -2.11 -5.92 19.92
C ASP A 213 -2.97 -4.67 19.69
N GLU A 214 -2.82 -3.99 18.54
CA GLU A 214 -3.67 -2.86 18.16
C GLU A 214 -5.16 -3.23 18.04
N MET A 215 -5.46 -4.45 17.61
CA MET A 215 -6.84 -4.91 17.43
C MET A 215 -7.55 -5.22 18.75
N LYS A 216 -6.80 -5.41 19.84
CA LYS A 216 -7.33 -5.65 21.20
C LYS A 216 -7.55 -4.36 21.97
N GLU A 217 -6.98 -3.26 21.53
CA GLU A 217 -7.22 -1.95 22.13
C GLU A 217 -8.59 -1.43 21.68
N PRO A 218 -9.49 -1.05 22.61
CA PRO A 218 -10.84 -0.59 22.30
C PRO A 218 -10.85 0.78 21.62
#